data_0424ff24b5359fe8681b84c5f7a6854e
#
_entry.id   0424ff24b5359fe8681b84c5f7a6854e
#
_cell.length_a   1.000
_cell.length_b   1.000
_cell.length_c   1.000
_cell.angle_alpha   90.00
_cell.angle_beta   90.00
_cell.angle_gamma   90.00
#
_symmetry.space_group_name_H-M   'P 1'
#
loop_
_entity.id
_entity.type
_entity.pdbx_description
1 polymer ?
#
loop_
_entity_poly.entity_id
_entity_poly.type
_entity_poly.pdbx_seq_one_letter_code
_entity_poly.pdbx_strand_id
1 'polypeptide(L)'
;MQANFINCLFKRDRSYYRTKYADDFAFTLSLTFILPVNIGVYKMESYKREFIQFLQNAGVLKFGDFTAKSGRKIPYFINAGEIKTGENIAKLGEFYAKAYFDKIGKKQTALYGPAYKGISIAVATSVALAKEGLNLPFFFNRKEVKDHGEGGVFVGYKPQAGEEVVIVEDVITAGTAIRETMEIMKSVEGIKVAACFVMVDRKEKGKGEKGAMVEIEEEFGFPVYSVVDVYDIIEYLEEDEANKENVERIKKYREVYGA
;
A
#
# COMPACT_ATOMS: atom_id res chain seq x y z
N MET A 1 27.65 -0.73 15.11
CA MET A 1 27.39 -0.84 13.65
C MET A 1 26.57 -2.07 13.26
N GLN A 2 26.61 -3.21 14.00
CA GLN A 2 25.84 -4.42 13.69
C GLN A 2 24.34 -4.37 14.07
N ALA A 3 23.94 -3.62 15.09
CA ALA A 3 22.54 -3.56 15.54
C ALA A 3 21.60 -2.80 14.57
N ASN A 4 22.12 -1.83 13.79
CA ASN A 4 21.33 -1.10 12.80
C ASN A 4 21.10 -1.86 11.48
N PHE A 5 21.95 -2.85 11.19
CA PHE A 5 21.80 -3.67 9.99
C PHE A 5 20.68 -4.71 10.13
N ILE A 6 20.54 -5.28 11.33
CA ILE A 6 19.50 -6.28 11.63
C ILE A 6 18.09 -5.64 11.60
N ASN A 7 17.94 -4.42 12.11
CA ASN A 7 16.65 -3.71 12.08
C ASN A 7 16.20 -3.29 10.65
N CYS A 8 17.14 -3.10 9.73
CA CYS A 8 16.81 -2.77 8.33
C CYS A 8 16.32 -4.02 7.55
N LEU A 9 16.87 -5.20 7.86
CA LEU A 9 16.52 -6.46 7.19
C LEU A 9 15.13 -6.96 7.59
N PHE A 10 14.73 -6.79 8.86
CA PHE A 10 13.43 -7.27 9.35
C PHE A 10 12.22 -6.40 8.93
N LYS A 11 12.45 -5.19 8.40
CA LYS A 11 11.35 -4.30 7.96
C LYS A 11 10.91 -4.51 6.51
N ARG A 12 11.61 -5.31 5.70
CA ARG A 12 11.42 -5.26 4.24
C ARG A 12 10.72 -6.43 3.56
N ASP A 13 10.69 -7.64 4.15
CA ASP A 13 9.94 -8.74 3.51
C ASP A 13 9.63 -9.91 4.46
N ARG A 14 8.34 -10.17 4.71
CA ARG A 14 7.88 -11.27 5.57
C ARG A 14 7.96 -12.65 4.90
N SER A 15 7.87 -12.72 3.58
CA SER A 15 7.79 -13.99 2.86
C SER A 15 9.15 -14.55 2.47
N TYR A 16 10.10 -13.68 2.13
CA TYR A 16 11.41 -14.07 1.64
C TYR A 16 12.26 -14.79 2.70
N TYR A 17 12.11 -14.41 3.99
CA TYR A 17 12.94 -14.97 5.07
C TYR A 17 12.35 -16.23 5.72
N ARG A 18 11.06 -16.52 5.54
CA ARG A 18 10.44 -17.71 6.14
C ARG A 18 10.82 -19.01 5.42
N THR A 19 11.13 -18.95 4.14
CA THR A 19 11.44 -20.15 3.32
C THR A 19 12.93 -20.37 3.09
N LYS A 20 13.75 -19.33 3.04
CA LYS A 20 15.15 -19.46 2.63
C LYS A 20 16.12 -19.81 3.77
N TYR A 21 15.77 -19.58 5.03
CA TYR A 21 16.66 -19.79 6.19
C TYR A 21 16.13 -20.74 7.25
N ALA A 22 14.99 -21.40 7.04
CA ALA A 22 14.47 -22.41 7.94
C ALA A 22 15.35 -23.70 7.94
N ASP A 23 15.94 -24.01 6.81
CA ASP A 23 16.73 -25.24 6.63
C ASP A 23 18.22 -25.07 7.03
N ASP A 24 18.78 -23.85 6.98
CA ASP A 24 20.18 -23.60 7.31
C ASP A 24 20.44 -23.43 8.84
N PHE A 25 19.40 -23.24 9.65
CA PHE A 25 19.53 -23.05 11.09
C PHE A 25 19.60 -24.35 11.90
N ALA A 26 19.37 -25.50 11.27
CA ALA A 26 19.31 -26.80 11.96
C ALA A 26 20.69 -27.47 12.14
N PHE A 27 21.78 -26.97 11.56
CA PHE A 27 23.03 -27.73 11.52
C PHE A 27 24.20 -27.20 12.36
N THR A 28 24.09 -26.11 13.08
CA THR A 28 25.20 -25.59 13.91
C THR A 28 24.74 -25.05 15.27
N LEU A 29 24.19 -25.90 16.13
CA LEU A 29 23.99 -25.58 17.56
C LEU A 29 24.50 -26.73 18.44
N SER A 30 25.81 -26.77 18.60
CA SER A 30 26.47 -27.40 19.75
C SER A 30 26.81 -26.31 20.74
N LEU A 31 26.08 -26.32 21.88
CA LEU A 31 26.32 -25.66 23.17
C LEU A 31 26.89 -24.23 23.18
N THR A 32 26.07 -23.22 23.48
CA THR A 32 26.18 -22.42 24.72
C THR A 32 25.30 -21.15 24.61
N PHE A 33 24.53 -20.88 25.66
CA PHE A 33 23.68 -19.70 25.89
C PHE A 33 22.47 -19.55 24.96
N ILE A 34 21.39 -20.25 25.28
CA ILE A 34 20.04 -19.90 24.84
C ILE A 34 19.61 -18.65 25.62
N LEU A 35 19.92 -17.47 25.08
CA LEU A 35 19.06 -16.32 25.34
C LEU A 35 17.70 -16.64 24.69
N PRO A 36 16.56 -16.49 25.39
CA PRO A 36 15.27 -16.64 24.76
C PRO A 36 15.20 -15.60 23.66
N VAL A 37 15.35 -16.04 22.40
CA VAL A 37 14.92 -15.24 21.26
C VAL A 37 13.42 -15.10 21.47
N ASN A 38 13.02 -13.95 21.98
CA ASN A 38 11.62 -13.59 22.05
C ASN A 38 11.16 -13.47 20.58
N ILE A 39 10.72 -14.59 20.02
CA ILE A 39 10.01 -14.63 18.75
C ILE A 39 8.66 -13.99 19.08
N GLY A 40 8.66 -12.66 19.18
CA GLY A 40 7.44 -11.90 19.36
C GLY A 40 6.49 -12.35 18.26
N VAL A 41 5.38 -12.95 18.66
CA VAL A 41 4.25 -13.20 17.77
C VAL A 41 3.94 -11.84 17.18
N TYR A 42 4.25 -11.67 15.91
CA TYR A 42 4.05 -10.39 15.22
C TYR A 42 2.55 -10.21 15.08
N LYS A 43 1.99 -9.48 16.03
CA LYS A 43 0.56 -9.18 16.05
C LYS A 43 0.32 -8.04 15.06
N MET A 44 -0.64 -8.21 14.17
CA MET A 44 -1.09 -7.16 13.25
C MET A 44 -1.38 -5.86 14.01
N GLU A 45 -0.94 -4.73 13.49
CA GLU A 45 -1.25 -3.42 14.07
C GLU A 45 -2.78 -3.20 14.10
N SER A 46 -3.29 -2.63 15.18
CA SER A 46 -4.73 -2.47 15.41
C SER A 46 -5.43 -1.74 14.26
N TYR A 47 -4.78 -0.70 13.69
CA TYR A 47 -5.37 0.07 12.60
C TYR A 47 -5.54 -0.74 11.31
N LYS A 48 -4.69 -1.73 11.05
CA LYS A 48 -4.82 -2.61 9.89
C LYS A 48 -6.03 -3.53 10.01
N ARG A 49 -6.25 -4.07 11.22
CA ARG A 49 -7.45 -4.84 11.54
C ARG A 49 -8.72 -4.01 11.34
N GLU A 50 -8.76 -2.81 11.91
CA GLU A 50 -9.86 -1.86 11.75
C GLU A 50 -10.10 -1.52 10.28
N PHE A 51 -9.02 -1.40 9.50
CA PHE A 51 -9.10 -1.12 8.08
C PHE A 51 -9.71 -2.27 7.28
N ILE A 52 -9.32 -3.52 7.54
CA ILE A 52 -9.91 -4.69 6.87
C ILE A 52 -11.41 -4.77 7.19
N GLN A 53 -11.80 -4.59 8.45
CA GLN A 53 -13.20 -4.54 8.85
C GLN A 53 -13.96 -3.41 8.16
N PHE A 54 -13.36 -2.23 8.06
CA PHE A 54 -13.93 -1.10 7.32
C PHE A 54 -14.14 -1.45 5.84
N LEU A 55 -13.15 -2.06 5.17
CA LEU A 55 -13.27 -2.46 3.77
C LEU A 55 -14.41 -3.46 3.54
N GLN A 56 -14.63 -4.40 4.46
CA GLN A 56 -15.75 -5.34 4.41
C GLN A 56 -17.09 -4.62 4.60
N ASN A 57 -17.22 -3.80 5.63
CA ASN A 57 -18.44 -3.05 5.95
C ASN A 57 -18.84 -2.08 4.84
N ALA A 58 -17.87 -1.44 4.19
CA ALA A 58 -18.09 -0.56 3.05
C ALA A 58 -18.37 -1.32 1.74
N GLY A 59 -18.29 -2.66 1.74
CA GLY A 59 -18.45 -3.48 0.54
C GLY A 59 -17.30 -3.39 -0.45
N VAL A 60 -16.17 -2.82 -0.05
CA VAL A 60 -14.94 -2.72 -0.86
C VAL A 60 -14.26 -4.08 -0.98
N LEU A 61 -14.12 -4.80 0.13
CA LEU A 61 -13.57 -6.15 0.19
C LEU A 61 -14.71 -7.18 0.30
N LYS A 62 -14.80 -8.07 -0.68
CA LYS A 62 -15.80 -9.15 -0.74
C LYS A 62 -15.12 -10.48 -0.99
N PHE A 63 -15.65 -11.54 -0.38
CA PHE A 63 -15.22 -12.92 -0.60
C PHE A 63 -16.28 -13.67 -1.41
N GLY A 64 -15.84 -14.60 -2.27
CA GLY A 64 -16.73 -15.35 -3.15
C GLY A 64 -16.06 -15.73 -4.47
N ASP A 65 -16.86 -16.08 -5.46
CA ASP A 65 -16.40 -16.45 -6.81
C ASP A 65 -16.50 -15.25 -7.74
N PHE A 66 -15.35 -14.64 -8.04
CA PHE A 66 -15.28 -13.53 -8.97
C PHE A 66 -14.46 -13.90 -10.21
N THR A 67 -14.63 -13.13 -11.27
CA THR A 67 -13.83 -13.26 -12.48
C THR A 67 -13.18 -11.91 -12.78
N ALA A 68 -11.84 -11.85 -12.77
CA ALA A 68 -11.08 -10.66 -13.14
C ALA A 68 -11.24 -10.35 -14.64
N LYS A 69 -10.89 -9.14 -15.08
CA LYS A 69 -10.90 -8.74 -16.50
C LYS A 69 -10.03 -9.65 -17.38
N SER A 70 -9.00 -10.26 -16.81
CA SER A 70 -8.13 -11.25 -17.47
C SER A 70 -8.78 -12.64 -17.66
N GLY A 71 -10.02 -12.86 -17.18
CA GLY A 71 -10.67 -14.17 -17.14
C GLY A 71 -10.28 -15.04 -15.94
N ARG A 72 -9.32 -14.60 -15.10
CA ARG A 72 -8.85 -15.32 -13.92
C ARG A 72 -9.97 -15.41 -12.87
N LYS A 73 -10.17 -16.61 -12.31
CA LYS A 73 -11.04 -16.80 -11.15
C LYS A 73 -10.32 -16.36 -9.88
N ILE A 74 -10.97 -15.51 -9.09
CA ILE A 74 -10.41 -14.92 -7.87
C ILE A 74 -11.36 -15.13 -6.68
N PRO A 75 -10.83 -15.51 -5.49
CA PRO A 75 -11.65 -15.83 -4.32
C PRO A 75 -12.08 -14.60 -3.51
N TYR A 76 -11.58 -13.44 -3.84
CA TYR A 76 -11.93 -12.16 -3.22
C TYR A 76 -11.85 -11.03 -4.24
N PHE A 77 -12.61 -9.98 -4.01
CA PHE A 77 -12.67 -8.82 -4.89
C PHE A 77 -12.52 -7.53 -4.09
N ILE A 78 -11.71 -6.60 -4.61
CA ILE A 78 -11.49 -5.28 -4.02
C ILE A 78 -12.00 -4.24 -5.02
N ASN A 79 -13.00 -3.45 -4.60
CA ASN A 79 -13.58 -2.40 -5.42
C ASN A 79 -13.61 -1.07 -4.67
N ALA A 80 -12.61 -0.24 -4.88
CA ALA A 80 -12.55 1.12 -4.32
C ALA A 80 -13.74 2.01 -4.72
N GLY A 81 -14.45 1.68 -5.80
CA GLY A 81 -15.66 2.40 -6.22
C GLY A 81 -16.83 2.33 -5.24
N GLU A 82 -16.78 1.45 -4.23
CA GLU A 82 -17.76 1.40 -3.15
C GLU A 82 -17.54 2.50 -2.09
N ILE A 83 -16.40 3.18 -2.09
CA ILE A 83 -16.15 4.38 -1.28
C ILE A 83 -16.87 5.57 -1.93
N LYS A 84 -18.15 5.75 -1.60
CA LYS A 84 -19.03 6.71 -2.26
C LYS A 84 -19.86 7.58 -1.30
N THR A 85 -19.59 7.50 0.01
CA THR A 85 -20.20 8.36 1.01
C THR A 85 -19.17 9.23 1.71
N GLY A 86 -19.60 10.37 2.27
CA GLY A 86 -18.72 11.26 3.04
C GLY A 86 -18.07 10.56 4.23
N GLU A 87 -18.83 9.70 4.92
CA GLU A 87 -18.31 8.91 6.05
C GLU A 87 -17.20 7.95 5.61
N ASN A 88 -17.44 7.19 4.53
CA ASN A 88 -16.46 6.21 4.04
C ASN A 88 -15.19 6.88 3.53
N ILE A 89 -15.30 7.99 2.80
CA ILE A 89 -14.10 8.67 2.30
C ILE A 89 -13.31 9.34 3.43
N ALA A 90 -13.99 9.91 4.44
CA ALA A 90 -13.34 10.45 5.62
C ALA A 90 -12.58 9.35 6.39
N LYS A 91 -13.21 8.19 6.59
CA LYS A 91 -12.60 7.04 7.27
C LYS A 91 -11.42 6.49 6.49
N LEU A 92 -11.52 6.40 5.16
CA LEU A 92 -10.40 6.01 4.30
C LEU A 92 -9.20 6.95 4.49
N GLY A 93 -9.43 8.27 4.51
CA GLY A 93 -8.38 9.28 4.77
C GLY A 93 -7.67 9.08 6.10
N GLU A 94 -8.42 8.74 7.17
CA GLU A 94 -7.83 8.43 8.48
C GLU A 94 -6.88 7.22 8.43
N PHE A 95 -7.23 6.17 7.68
CA PHE A 95 -6.36 4.99 7.54
C PHE A 95 -5.10 5.29 6.72
N TYR A 96 -5.22 6.10 5.65
CA TYR A 96 -4.04 6.56 4.91
C TYR A 96 -3.14 7.44 5.78
N ALA A 97 -3.72 8.32 6.62
CA ALA A 97 -2.96 9.12 7.57
C ALA A 97 -2.20 8.25 8.59
N LYS A 98 -2.85 7.21 9.15
CA LYS A 98 -2.20 6.25 10.05
C LYS A 98 -1.03 5.52 9.36
N ALA A 99 -1.23 5.06 8.12
CA ALA A 99 -0.17 4.44 7.32
C ALA A 99 0.97 5.43 7.00
N TYR A 100 0.64 6.68 6.70
CA TYR A 100 1.63 7.74 6.50
C TYR A 100 2.50 7.93 7.73
N PHE A 101 1.91 8.09 8.92
CA PHE A 101 2.66 8.23 10.17
C PHE A 101 3.51 7.01 10.49
N ASP A 102 3.02 5.80 10.21
CA ASP A 102 3.78 4.56 10.44
C ASP A 102 5.02 4.46 9.54
N LYS A 103 4.92 4.86 8.28
CA LYS A 103 5.99 4.68 7.28
C LYS A 103 6.90 5.89 7.11
N ILE A 104 6.37 7.10 7.23
CA ILE A 104 7.06 8.36 6.92
C ILE A 104 7.21 9.23 8.17
N GLY A 105 6.37 9.05 9.18
CA GLY A 105 6.36 9.86 10.38
C GLY A 105 5.76 11.25 10.12
N LYS A 106 6.34 12.30 10.70
CA LYS A 106 5.88 13.71 10.57
C LYS A 106 6.62 14.50 9.50
N LYS A 107 7.12 13.84 8.48
CA LYS A 107 7.85 14.50 7.39
C LYS A 107 6.92 15.41 6.60
N GLN A 108 7.38 16.63 6.30
CA GLN A 108 6.66 17.55 5.43
C GLN A 108 6.86 17.15 3.97
N THR A 109 5.77 16.86 3.28
CA THR A 109 5.74 16.55 1.84
C THR A 109 4.51 17.19 1.22
N ALA A 110 4.34 17.09 -0.10
CA ALA A 110 3.06 17.36 -0.72
C ALA A 110 2.36 16.04 -1.06
N LEU A 111 1.03 15.98 -0.92
CA LEU A 111 0.25 14.80 -1.31
C LEU A 111 -0.22 14.94 -2.75
N TYR A 112 0.00 13.92 -3.55
CA TYR A 112 -0.48 13.85 -4.92
C TYR A 112 -1.47 12.72 -5.12
N GLY A 113 -2.63 13.05 -5.67
CA GLY A 113 -3.66 12.08 -6.04
C GLY A 113 -3.85 12.01 -7.56
N PRO A 114 -3.44 10.92 -8.24
CA PRO A 114 -3.69 10.74 -9.66
C PRO A 114 -5.18 10.79 -10.00
N ALA A 115 -5.52 11.50 -11.09
CA ALA A 115 -6.92 11.54 -11.54
C ALA A 115 -7.35 10.13 -12.03
N TYR A 116 -8.51 9.61 -11.57
CA TYR A 116 -9.54 10.37 -10.82
C TYR A 116 -9.68 9.94 -9.35
N LYS A 117 -9.49 8.66 -9.00
CA LYS A 117 -9.75 8.15 -7.65
C LYS A 117 -8.75 8.67 -6.61
N GLY A 118 -7.49 8.82 -6.99
CA GLY A 118 -6.46 9.39 -6.14
C GLY A 118 -6.80 10.80 -5.63
N ILE A 119 -7.59 11.59 -6.40
CA ILE A 119 -8.00 12.94 -6.00
C ILE A 119 -8.73 12.91 -4.65
N SER A 120 -9.78 12.11 -4.54
CA SER A 120 -10.56 12.04 -3.29
C SER A 120 -9.75 11.47 -2.13
N ILE A 121 -8.85 10.52 -2.41
CA ILE A 121 -7.96 9.94 -1.40
C ILE A 121 -6.97 10.99 -0.89
N ALA A 122 -6.32 11.76 -1.79
CA ALA A 122 -5.38 12.82 -1.40
C ALA A 122 -6.04 13.89 -0.54
N VAL A 123 -7.24 14.34 -0.93
CA VAL A 123 -8.01 15.33 -0.14
C VAL A 123 -8.35 14.77 1.24
N ALA A 124 -8.90 13.56 1.31
CA ALA A 124 -9.29 12.94 2.58
C ALA A 124 -8.09 12.69 3.50
N THR A 125 -6.98 12.23 2.93
CA THR A 125 -5.73 12.01 3.66
C THR A 125 -5.15 13.33 4.18
N SER A 126 -5.13 14.38 3.36
CA SER A 126 -4.68 15.72 3.78
C SER A 126 -5.51 16.27 4.95
N VAL A 127 -6.83 16.12 4.88
CA VAL A 127 -7.73 16.53 5.98
C VAL A 127 -7.46 15.72 7.26
N ALA A 128 -7.27 14.41 7.14
CA ALA A 128 -6.98 13.56 8.29
C ALA A 128 -5.63 13.88 8.93
N LEU A 129 -4.58 14.06 8.13
CA LEU A 129 -3.25 14.46 8.61
C LEU A 129 -3.27 15.83 9.31
N ALA A 130 -4.03 16.80 8.77
CA ALA A 130 -4.18 18.13 9.36
C ALA A 130 -4.85 18.06 10.74
N LYS A 131 -5.85 17.18 10.94
CA LYS A 131 -6.48 16.93 12.25
C LYS A 131 -5.48 16.40 13.28
N GLU A 132 -4.50 15.62 12.84
CA GLU A 132 -3.42 15.08 13.67
C GLU A 132 -2.20 16.02 13.78
N GLY A 133 -2.35 17.28 13.34
CA GLY A 133 -1.33 18.33 13.46
C GLY A 133 -0.27 18.33 12.36
N LEU A 134 -0.46 17.57 11.28
CA LEU A 134 0.42 17.59 10.11
C LEU A 134 -0.32 18.17 8.89
N ASN A 135 -0.20 19.46 8.69
CA ASN A 135 -0.86 20.17 7.59
C ASN A 135 -0.05 20.09 6.30
N LEU A 136 -0.38 19.15 5.42
CA LEU A 136 0.29 18.96 4.13
C LEU A 136 -0.52 19.58 2.99
N PRO A 137 0.14 20.23 2.02
CA PRO A 137 -0.53 20.62 0.78
C PRO A 137 -0.87 19.41 -0.07
N PHE A 138 -1.92 19.52 -0.88
CA PHE A 138 -2.31 18.46 -1.83
C PHE A 138 -2.53 19.03 -3.21
N PHE A 139 -2.35 18.17 -4.23
CA PHE A 139 -2.59 18.48 -5.62
C PHE A 139 -2.91 17.20 -6.42
N PHE A 140 -3.38 17.42 -7.64
CA PHE A 140 -3.72 16.34 -8.58
C PHE A 140 -3.55 16.82 -10.01
N ASN A 141 -3.55 15.91 -10.97
CA ASN A 141 -3.45 16.25 -12.39
C ASN A 141 -4.83 16.43 -13.05
N ARG A 142 -4.87 17.28 -14.09
CA ARG A 142 -5.94 17.26 -15.08
C ARG A 142 -5.66 16.17 -16.11
N LYS A 143 -6.72 15.53 -16.62
CA LYS A 143 -6.61 14.63 -17.78
C LYS A 143 -6.46 15.41 -19.09
N GLU A 144 -6.97 16.64 -19.13
CA GLU A 144 -6.89 17.55 -20.29
C GLU A 144 -6.16 18.83 -19.89
N VAL A 145 -5.17 19.23 -20.69
CA VAL A 145 -4.44 20.47 -20.48
C VAL A 145 -5.38 21.65 -20.83
N LYS A 146 -5.51 22.63 -19.93
CA LYS A 146 -6.21 23.87 -20.22
C LYS A 146 -5.22 24.94 -20.67
N ASP A 147 -5.54 25.57 -21.81
CA ASP A 147 -4.76 26.67 -22.39
C ASP A 147 -5.10 28.04 -21.78
N HIS A 148 -6.18 28.14 -20.96
CA HIS A 148 -6.70 29.39 -20.41
C HIS A 148 -6.95 29.33 -18.89
N GLY A 149 -6.76 30.46 -18.21
CA GLY A 149 -6.95 30.61 -16.76
C GLY A 149 -5.72 30.12 -15.98
N GLU A 150 -5.94 29.42 -14.86
CA GLU A 150 -4.85 28.73 -14.15
C GLU A 150 -4.35 27.56 -15.01
N GLY A 151 -3.51 27.86 -15.99
CA GLY A 151 -2.91 26.90 -16.91
C GLY A 151 -2.06 25.85 -16.18
N GLY A 152 -1.69 24.80 -16.94
CA GLY A 152 -0.82 23.74 -16.44
C GLY A 152 -1.57 22.44 -16.14
N VAL A 153 -0.77 21.40 -15.87
CA VAL A 153 -1.25 20.04 -15.67
C VAL A 153 -1.78 19.80 -14.25
N PHE A 154 -1.33 20.60 -13.26
CA PHE A 154 -1.69 20.44 -11.85
C PHE A 154 -2.81 21.37 -11.39
N VAL A 155 -3.60 20.89 -10.45
CA VAL A 155 -4.66 21.62 -9.72
C VAL A 155 -4.39 21.50 -8.24
N GLY A 156 -4.62 22.58 -7.47
CA GLY A 156 -4.29 22.68 -6.08
C GLY A 156 -2.88 23.22 -5.87
N TYR A 157 -2.11 22.61 -4.99
CA TYR A 157 -0.73 23.00 -4.75
C TYR A 157 0.13 22.84 -6.03
N LYS A 158 1.05 23.76 -6.23
CA LYS A 158 2.03 23.69 -7.33
C LYS A 158 3.41 23.38 -6.72
N PRO A 159 3.85 22.10 -6.79
CA PRO A 159 5.11 21.72 -6.17
C PRO A 159 6.28 22.46 -6.81
N GLN A 160 7.26 22.81 -5.98
CA GLN A 160 8.46 23.52 -6.41
C GLN A 160 9.62 22.54 -6.68
N ALA A 161 10.61 23.02 -7.39
CA ALA A 161 11.82 22.24 -7.67
C ALA A 161 12.48 21.73 -6.37
N GLY A 162 12.77 20.44 -6.33
CA GLY A 162 13.42 19.77 -5.18
C GLY A 162 12.49 19.36 -4.05
N GLU A 163 11.19 19.68 -4.12
CA GLU A 163 10.23 19.22 -3.11
C GLU A 163 9.96 17.73 -3.19
N GLU A 164 9.56 17.17 -2.06
CA GLU A 164 9.18 15.76 -1.95
C GLU A 164 7.67 15.60 -2.00
N VAL A 165 7.24 14.59 -2.76
CA VAL A 165 5.83 14.27 -2.99
C VAL A 165 5.55 12.84 -2.54
N VAL A 166 4.41 12.64 -1.92
CA VAL A 166 3.84 11.32 -1.64
C VAL A 166 2.62 11.10 -2.52
N ILE A 167 2.67 10.03 -3.31
CA ILE A 167 1.54 9.62 -4.16
C ILE A 167 0.56 8.81 -3.31
N VAL A 168 -0.74 9.06 -3.46
CA VAL A 168 -1.80 8.25 -2.86
C VAL A 168 -2.77 7.78 -3.95
N GLU A 169 -2.95 6.47 -4.05
CA GLU A 169 -3.77 5.83 -5.10
C GLU A 169 -4.64 4.73 -4.47
N ASP A 170 -5.66 4.24 -5.18
CA ASP A 170 -6.52 3.18 -4.66
C ASP A 170 -5.83 1.81 -4.68
N VAL A 171 -5.40 1.33 -5.82
CA VAL A 171 -4.71 0.04 -6.01
C VAL A 171 -3.71 0.13 -7.17
N ILE A 172 -2.65 -0.66 -7.10
CA ILE A 172 -1.75 -0.88 -8.23
C ILE A 172 -2.04 -2.26 -8.83
N THR A 173 -2.38 -2.29 -10.12
CA THR A 173 -2.56 -3.53 -10.88
C THR A 173 -1.40 -3.78 -11.84
N ALA A 174 -1.35 -3.01 -12.94
CA ALA A 174 -0.24 -3.06 -13.90
C ALA A 174 0.73 -1.87 -13.76
N GLY A 175 0.52 -0.98 -12.77
CA GLY A 175 1.37 0.20 -12.55
C GLY A 175 1.20 1.32 -13.58
N THR A 176 0.23 1.25 -14.50
CA THR A 176 0.06 2.24 -15.58
C THR A 176 -0.17 3.65 -15.04
N ALA A 177 -1.05 3.82 -14.03
CA ALA A 177 -1.34 5.12 -13.42
C ALA A 177 -0.09 5.75 -12.77
N ILE A 178 0.75 4.92 -12.15
CA ILE A 178 2.00 5.42 -11.55
C ILE A 178 3.01 5.82 -12.63
N ARG A 179 3.14 5.04 -13.71
CA ARG A 179 4.02 5.41 -14.83
C ARG A 179 3.57 6.71 -15.51
N GLU A 180 2.25 6.88 -15.75
CA GLU A 180 1.69 8.15 -16.23
C GLU A 180 1.98 9.29 -15.25
N THR A 181 1.83 9.06 -13.95
CA THR A 181 2.18 10.03 -12.92
C THR A 181 3.65 10.44 -12.98
N MET A 182 4.56 9.49 -13.13
CA MET A 182 5.99 9.79 -13.21
C MET A 182 6.34 10.61 -14.46
N GLU A 183 5.67 10.37 -15.59
CA GLU A 183 5.83 11.22 -16.77
C GLU A 183 5.32 12.66 -16.53
N ILE A 184 4.17 12.80 -15.85
CA ILE A 184 3.63 14.12 -15.48
C ILE A 184 4.58 14.85 -14.51
N MET A 185 5.16 14.14 -13.54
CA MET A 185 6.09 14.73 -12.56
C MET A 185 7.36 15.29 -13.20
N LYS A 186 7.79 14.79 -14.34
CA LYS A 186 8.92 15.36 -15.11
C LYS A 186 8.70 16.82 -15.54
N SER A 187 7.46 17.31 -15.54
CA SER A 187 7.16 18.72 -15.82
C SER A 187 7.62 19.69 -14.73
N VAL A 188 8.00 19.16 -13.55
CA VAL A 188 8.58 19.96 -12.45
C VAL A 188 10.01 19.49 -12.21
N GLU A 189 10.98 20.38 -12.47
CA GLU A 189 12.39 20.07 -12.35
C GLU A 189 12.76 19.70 -10.90
N GLY A 190 13.46 18.57 -10.73
CA GLY A 190 14.00 18.14 -9.44
C GLY A 190 12.97 17.68 -8.41
N ILE A 191 11.70 17.51 -8.78
CA ILE A 191 10.71 16.92 -7.88
C ILE A 191 11.11 15.48 -7.52
N LYS A 192 10.88 15.09 -6.27
CA LYS A 192 11.21 13.75 -5.77
C LYS A 192 9.95 13.06 -5.24
N VAL A 193 9.69 11.85 -5.73
CA VAL A 193 8.66 11.00 -5.11
C VAL A 193 9.28 10.31 -3.90
N ALA A 194 8.78 10.62 -2.71
CA ALA A 194 9.26 10.05 -1.45
C ALA A 194 8.66 8.67 -1.18
N ALA A 195 7.42 8.44 -1.59
CA ALA A 195 6.70 7.16 -1.47
C ALA A 195 5.41 7.18 -2.30
N CYS A 196 4.85 5.98 -2.51
CA CYS A 196 3.48 5.79 -2.97
C CYS A 196 2.70 4.96 -1.95
N PHE A 197 1.44 5.34 -1.66
CA PHE A 197 0.54 4.57 -0.80
C PHE A 197 -0.66 4.07 -1.59
N VAL A 198 -1.05 2.81 -1.33
CA VAL A 198 -2.25 2.19 -1.88
C VAL A 198 -3.07 1.53 -0.77
N MET A 199 -4.35 1.27 -1.03
CA MET A 199 -5.24 0.60 -0.09
C MET A 199 -4.76 -0.80 0.28
N VAL A 200 -4.59 -1.64 -0.73
CA VAL A 200 -4.33 -3.06 -0.56
C VAL A 200 -3.27 -3.54 -1.55
N ASP A 201 -2.25 -4.21 -1.03
CA ASP A 201 -1.34 -5.01 -1.85
C ASP A 201 -1.82 -6.46 -1.91
N ARG A 202 -2.21 -6.90 -3.08
CA ARG A 202 -2.63 -8.29 -3.31
C ARG A 202 -1.46 -9.25 -3.41
N LYS A 203 -0.25 -8.75 -3.53
CA LYS A 203 0.99 -9.51 -3.73
C LYS A 203 0.83 -10.59 -4.81
N GLU A 204 0.23 -10.21 -5.92
CA GLU A 204 0.02 -11.08 -7.07
C GLU A 204 1.04 -10.78 -8.17
N LYS A 205 1.47 -11.83 -8.85
CA LYS A 205 2.29 -11.71 -10.05
C LYS A 205 1.61 -10.83 -11.09
N GLY A 206 2.37 -9.89 -11.62
CA GLY A 206 1.96 -9.00 -12.71
C GLY A 206 2.04 -9.71 -14.06
N LYS A 207 2.71 -9.10 -15.02
CA LYS A 207 3.05 -9.72 -16.32
C LYS A 207 4.26 -10.66 -16.22
N GLY A 208 5.12 -10.46 -15.22
CA GLY A 208 6.29 -11.27 -14.89
C GLY A 208 6.08 -12.06 -13.60
N GLU A 209 7.18 -12.46 -12.96
CA GLU A 209 7.18 -13.20 -11.70
C GLU A 209 7.01 -12.29 -10.47
N LYS A 210 7.25 -10.99 -10.63
CA LYS A 210 7.18 -9.98 -9.55
C LYS A 210 5.79 -9.39 -9.43
N GLY A 211 5.45 -8.92 -8.24
CA GLY A 211 4.25 -8.12 -8.01
C GLY A 211 4.41 -6.70 -8.54
N ALA A 212 3.28 -6.08 -8.91
CA ALA A 212 3.29 -4.75 -9.53
C ALA A 212 3.90 -3.65 -8.63
N MET A 213 3.76 -3.75 -7.31
CA MET A 213 4.38 -2.79 -6.39
C MET A 213 5.91 -2.90 -6.41
N VAL A 214 6.44 -4.14 -6.43
CA VAL A 214 7.90 -4.39 -6.51
C VAL A 214 8.46 -3.89 -7.84
N GLU A 215 7.73 -4.10 -8.95
CA GLU A 215 8.15 -3.59 -10.27
C GLU A 215 8.25 -2.05 -10.26
N ILE A 216 7.30 -1.34 -9.65
CA ILE A 216 7.31 0.12 -9.52
C ILE A 216 8.46 0.60 -8.62
N GLU A 217 8.71 -0.07 -7.49
CA GLU A 217 9.84 0.25 -6.61
C GLU A 217 11.19 0.14 -7.32
N GLU A 218 11.38 -0.93 -8.08
CA GLU A 218 12.62 -1.16 -8.84
C GLU A 218 12.77 -0.18 -10.02
N GLU A 219 11.67 0.13 -10.71
CA GLU A 219 11.67 1.01 -11.88
C GLU A 219 11.96 2.47 -11.50
N PHE A 220 11.38 2.95 -10.38
CA PHE A 220 11.42 4.37 -10.02
C PHE A 220 12.24 4.70 -8.78
N GLY A 221 12.64 3.72 -7.98
CA GLY A 221 13.55 3.90 -6.84
C GLY A 221 12.92 4.52 -5.59
N PHE A 222 11.59 4.54 -5.47
CA PHE A 222 10.90 4.95 -4.25
C PHE A 222 10.04 3.81 -3.67
N PRO A 223 9.84 3.77 -2.34
CA PRO A 223 9.06 2.71 -1.70
C PRO A 223 7.56 2.84 -2.03
N VAL A 224 6.91 1.69 -2.23
CA VAL A 224 5.46 1.57 -2.37
C VAL A 224 4.90 0.85 -1.15
N TYR A 225 4.01 1.50 -0.42
CA TYR A 225 3.37 0.98 0.78
C TYR A 225 1.90 0.71 0.54
N SER A 226 1.38 -0.33 1.14
CA SER A 226 -0.07 -0.53 1.26
C SER A 226 -0.53 -0.31 2.70
N VAL A 227 -1.78 0.10 2.89
CA VAL A 227 -2.38 0.16 4.23
C VAL A 227 -2.44 -1.25 4.81
N VAL A 228 -2.87 -2.22 4.00
CA VAL A 228 -2.83 -3.66 4.32
C VAL A 228 -2.37 -4.46 3.10
N ASP A 229 -1.89 -5.68 3.34
CA ASP A 229 -1.65 -6.63 2.26
C ASP A 229 -2.53 -7.89 2.41
N VAL A 230 -2.42 -8.81 1.46
CA VAL A 230 -3.21 -10.04 1.47
C VAL A 230 -2.88 -10.94 2.66
N TYR A 231 -1.69 -10.85 3.23
CA TYR A 231 -1.34 -11.63 4.42
C TYR A 231 -2.00 -11.05 5.67
N ASP A 232 -2.09 -9.71 5.78
CA ASP A 232 -2.88 -9.04 6.84
C ASP A 232 -4.36 -9.47 6.74
N ILE A 233 -4.92 -9.60 5.52
CA ILE A 233 -6.29 -10.07 5.31
C ILE A 233 -6.45 -11.53 5.75
N ILE A 234 -5.50 -12.41 5.41
CA ILE A 234 -5.53 -13.82 5.84
C ILE A 234 -5.46 -13.90 7.36
N GLU A 235 -4.52 -13.19 8.02
CA GLU A 235 -4.37 -13.16 9.48
C GLU A 235 -5.67 -12.71 10.17
N TYR A 236 -6.32 -11.66 9.64
CA TYR A 236 -7.60 -11.18 10.14
C TYR A 236 -8.72 -12.22 10.01
N LEU A 237 -8.80 -12.91 8.87
CA LEU A 237 -9.84 -13.93 8.64
C LEU A 237 -9.62 -15.18 9.50
N GLU A 238 -8.37 -15.55 9.81
CA GLU A 238 -8.05 -16.70 10.65
C GLU A 238 -8.50 -16.56 12.11
N GLU A 239 -8.89 -15.36 12.53
CA GLU A 239 -9.41 -15.13 13.88
C GLU A 239 -10.83 -15.65 14.09
N ASP A 240 -11.58 -15.87 13.00
CA ASP A 240 -12.93 -16.41 13.04
C ASP A 240 -13.04 -17.67 12.20
N GLU A 241 -13.36 -18.80 12.86
CA GLU A 241 -13.52 -20.11 12.22
C GLU A 241 -14.55 -20.10 11.07
N ALA A 242 -15.52 -19.19 11.10
CA ALA A 242 -16.48 -19.00 10.01
C ALA A 242 -15.83 -18.61 8.68
N ASN A 243 -14.62 -18.05 8.72
CA ASN A 243 -13.88 -17.64 7.52
C ASN A 243 -12.93 -18.73 6.97
N LYS A 244 -12.86 -19.91 7.58
CA LYS A 244 -11.92 -20.97 7.21
C LYS A 244 -11.93 -21.30 5.72
N GLU A 245 -13.10 -21.43 5.12
CA GLU A 245 -13.23 -21.70 3.68
C GLU A 245 -12.62 -20.57 2.84
N ASN A 246 -12.88 -19.31 3.19
CA ASN A 246 -12.31 -18.14 2.49
C ASN A 246 -10.80 -18.14 2.59
N VAL A 247 -10.24 -18.42 3.78
CA VAL A 247 -8.79 -18.50 4.02
C VAL A 247 -8.16 -19.58 3.13
N GLU A 248 -8.72 -20.79 3.12
CA GLU A 248 -8.21 -21.92 2.30
C GLU A 248 -8.25 -21.56 0.81
N ARG A 249 -9.33 -20.94 0.34
CA ARG A 249 -9.48 -20.50 -1.07
C ARG A 249 -8.45 -19.43 -1.44
N ILE A 250 -8.20 -18.46 -0.56
CA ILE A 250 -7.18 -17.41 -0.78
C ILE A 250 -5.79 -18.04 -0.80
N LYS A 251 -5.45 -18.91 0.16
CA LYS A 251 -4.15 -19.59 0.20
C LYS A 251 -3.90 -20.42 -1.06
N LYS A 252 -4.86 -21.24 -1.48
CA LYS A 252 -4.77 -22.02 -2.73
C LYS A 252 -4.62 -21.15 -3.98
N TYR A 253 -5.32 -20.03 -4.04
CA TYR A 253 -5.18 -19.08 -5.14
C TYR A 253 -3.76 -18.49 -5.18
N ARG A 254 -3.20 -18.19 -4.04
CA ARG A 254 -1.84 -17.63 -3.92
C ARG A 254 -0.72 -18.59 -4.29
N GLU A 255 -0.91 -19.91 -4.11
CA GLU A 255 0.05 -20.92 -4.60
C GLU A 255 0.31 -20.80 -6.10
N VAL A 256 -0.67 -20.34 -6.86
CA VAL A 256 -0.59 -20.21 -8.32
C VAL A 256 -0.20 -18.78 -8.75
N TYR A 257 -0.80 -17.79 -8.12
CA TYR A 257 -0.75 -16.39 -8.57
C TYR A 257 -0.02 -15.45 -7.61
N GLY A 258 0.45 -15.92 -6.47
CA GLY A 258 1.22 -15.11 -5.53
C GLY A 258 2.61 -14.76 -6.09
N ALA A 259 3.04 -13.50 -5.80
CA ALA A 259 4.39 -13.00 -6.08
C ALA A 259 5.25 -13.10 -4.84
#